data_2515883e3aa112d216240507e1cacc54
#
_entry.id   2515883e3aa112d216240507e1cacc54
#
_cell.length_a   1.000
_cell.length_b   1.000
_cell.length_c   1.000
_cell.angle_alpha   90.00
_cell.angle_beta   90.00
_cell.angle_gamma   90.00
#
_symmetry.space_group_name_H-M   'P 1'
#
loop_
_entity.id
_entity.type
_entity.pdbx_description
1 polymer ?
#
loop_
_entity_poly.entity_id
_entity_poly.type
_entity_poly.pdbx_seq_one_letter_code
_entity_poly.pdbx_strand_id
1 'polypeptide(L)'
;MTIRQFLLACFCCVTPCLTAQTSKIKLSEMNLSSIYQPYGTPASGKAVTGEPLQVAGTLFADGVGVQANSKIKISLQGKSSLFTCKIGINDQSVNYKDSHLAKIPLTDGTMLFYDQTNGRKQYVGTGKGNGEVEKGSVVFKITGDGKELYNSGIMRGGETARAISLPVEGIKILELEAESANDGLSGDHADWLEAVITYFEIRPSLVAPEYQGEIASMSKEVERSLQQKIGQLETVCLPLPSPSYDWLICNQEAKAKVYQANQGKDIVLSNGLVSRVFRIFPNLATVDIQNLMTGENMLRAVSNEGILTLDGKNYSLGGLDGQPEFGYTQYKWLDRMEPFANSFRVIDFRISEITPRINWKSRRWALEKKRNPSGKQLTFLLEGPDELKGVKVKLHYALYDGLPCISKWFEIENRTGADINLDSFVLEQLAMAEPESPVEAKSPEMFRKPNIHVESDWGFLGFIEKIADKTEHWNPDPRYTSQCNYPLLTPCLLEVKLPMGPDERICNGGLFPVSILG
;
A
#
# COMPACT_ATOMS: atom_id res chain seq x y z
N MET A 1 13.42 39.02 -85.62
CA MET A 1 12.67 37.76 -85.29
C MET A 1 13.44 37.05 -84.18
N THR A 2 12.97 37.14 -82.98
CA THR A 2 13.66 36.76 -81.74
C THR A 2 13.00 35.50 -81.17
N ILE A 3 13.79 34.44 -81.06
CA ILE A 3 13.38 33.17 -80.48
C ILE A 3 13.63 33.24 -78.95
N ARG A 4 12.57 33.16 -78.16
CA ARG A 4 12.65 33.02 -76.71
C ARG A 4 12.80 31.53 -76.35
N GLN A 5 13.90 31.16 -75.69
CA GLN A 5 14.11 29.89 -75.07
C GLN A 5 13.36 29.84 -73.68
N PHE A 6 12.50 28.85 -73.47
CA PHE A 6 11.90 28.52 -72.23
C PHE A 6 12.81 27.50 -71.50
N LEU A 7 13.40 27.91 -70.41
CA LEU A 7 14.08 27.00 -69.48
C LEU A 7 13.03 26.44 -68.49
N LEU A 8 12.76 25.13 -68.54
CA LEU A 8 11.96 24.39 -67.55
C LEU A 8 12.91 24.00 -66.45
N ALA A 9 12.79 24.64 -65.25
CA ALA A 9 13.50 24.25 -64.08
C ALA A 9 12.66 23.15 -63.34
N CYS A 10 13.14 21.91 -63.42
CA CYS A 10 12.64 20.82 -62.57
C CYS A 10 13.06 21.07 -61.11
N PHE A 11 12.14 21.50 -60.26
CA PHE A 11 12.30 21.53 -58.81
C PHE A 11 12.08 20.11 -58.29
N CYS A 12 13.16 19.34 -58.06
CA CYS A 12 13.10 18.13 -57.25
C CYS A 12 12.90 18.56 -55.80
N CYS A 13 11.65 18.47 -55.31
CA CYS A 13 11.37 18.51 -53.88
C CYS A 13 12.00 17.28 -53.24
N VAL A 14 13.20 17.41 -52.73
CA VAL A 14 13.76 16.48 -51.75
C VAL A 14 13.08 16.80 -50.41
N THR A 15 12.01 16.09 -50.10
CA THR A 15 11.47 16.07 -48.73
C THR A 15 12.52 15.41 -47.83
N PRO A 16 13.07 16.11 -46.84
CA PRO A 16 13.92 15.45 -45.86
C PRO A 16 13.04 14.44 -45.13
N CYS A 17 13.39 13.17 -45.29
CA CYS A 17 12.86 12.12 -44.43
C CYS A 17 13.41 12.42 -43.03
N LEU A 18 12.62 13.10 -42.20
CA LEU A 18 12.91 13.23 -40.76
C LEU A 18 12.83 11.81 -40.16
N THR A 19 13.97 11.16 -40.05
CA THR A 19 14.05 9.98 -39.21
C THR A 19 13.76 10.42 -37.77
N ALA A 20 12.61 10.05 -37.26
CA ALA A 20 12.28 10.30 -35.85
C ALA A 20 13.40 9.72 -34.99
N GLN A 21 14.02 10.54 -34.17
CA GLN A 21 15.07 10.12 -33.26
C GLN A 21 14.43 9.17 -32.23
N THR A 22 14.87 7.92 -32.24
CA THR A 22 14.39 6.91 -31.27
C THR A 22 15.21 6.99 -29.99
N SER A 23 14.54 6.88 -28.85
CA SER A 23 15.12 6.79 -27.51
C SER A 23 14.73 5.46 -26.87
N LYS A 24 15.44 5.08 -25.82
CA LYS A 24 15.15 3.85 -25.06
C LYS A 24 14.93 4.19 -23.59
N ILE A 25 14.02 3.46 -22.95
CA ILE A 25 13.79 3.52 -21.52
C ILE A 25 13.68 2.09 -20.98
N LYS A 26 14.28 1.85 -19.83
CA LYS A 26 14.14 0.59 -19.12
C LYS A 26 12.95 0.61 -18.18
N LEU A 27 12.31 -0.54 -17.99
CA LEU A 27 11.24 -0.68 -17.00
C LEU A 27 11.73 -0.34 -15.59
N SER A 28 12.96 -0.75 -15.26
CA SER A 28 13.64 -0.49 -13.98
C SER A 28 13.92 0.99 -13.69
N GLU A 29 13.86 1.86 -14.71
CA GLU A 29 14.04 3.31 -14.60
C GLU A 29 12.71 4.06 -14.43
N MET A 30 11.59 3.35 -14.43
CA MET A 30 10.25 3.93 -14.24
C MET A 30 9.89 3.98 -12.75
N ASN A 31 8.87 4.75 -12.42
CA ASN A 31 8.32 4.78 -11.05
C ASN A 31 7.52 3.50 -10.77
N LEU A 32 8.14 2.53 -10.09
CA LEU A 32 7.57 1.20 -9.84
C LEU A 32 6.43 1.20 -8.79
N SER A 33 6.16 2.31 -8.12
CA SER A 33 5.14 2.41 -7.07
C SER A 33 3.70 2.16 -7.57
N SER A 34 3.48 2.29 -8.89
CA SER A 34 2.19 2.01 -9.53
C SER A 34 1.99 0.55 -9.97
N ILE A 35 2.96 -0.32 -9.70
CA ILE A 35 2.84 -1.75 -10.01
C ILE A 35 1.97 -2.42 -8.95
N TYR A 36 0.89 -3.06 -9.40
CA TYR A 36 0.07 -3.89 -8.54
C TYR A 36 0.70 -5.28 -8.35
N GLN A 37 0.81 -5.72 -7.10
CA GLN A 37 1.14 -7.11 -6.74
C GLN A 37 0.65 -7.43 -5.33
N PRO A 38 0.31 -8.72 -5.04
CA PRO A 38 -0.27 -9.12 -3.77
C PRO A 38 0.75 -9.18 -2.62
N TYR A 39 2.04 -9.32 -2.91
CA TYR A 39 3.09 -9.49 -1.92
C TYR A 39 4.39 -8.80 -2.32
N GLY A 40 5.10 -8.23 -1.33
CA GLY A 40 6.39 -7.57 -1.52
C GLY A 40 6.27 -6.20 -2.20
N THR A 41 7.40 -5.61 -2.51
CA THR A 41 7.48 -4.33 -3.23
C THR A 41 8.28 -4.52 -4.50
N PRO A 42 7.77 -4.15 -5.68
CA PRO A 42 8.53 -4.20 -6.91
C PRO A 42 9.83 -3.41 -6.76
N ALA A 43 10.95 -3.99 -7.11
CA ALA A 43 12.25 -3.37 -6.92
C ALA A 43 13.06 -3.36 -8.22
N SER A 44 13.70 -2.23 -8.49
CA SER A 44 14.62 -2.09 -9.62
C SER A 44 15.92 -2.86 -9.39
N GLY A 45 16.31 -3.71 -10.33
CA GLY A 45 17.54 -4.49 -10.27
C GLY A 45 17.55 -5.60 -9.20
N LYS A 46 16.39 -5.92 -8.61
CA LYS A 46 16.26 -6.91 -7.56
C LYS A 46 15.01 -7.77 -7.75
N ALA A 47 15.07 -9.00 -7.25
CA ALA A 47 13.92 -9.86 -7.08
C ALA A 47 12.95 -9.28 -6.03
N VAL A 48 11.71 -9.73 -6.02
CA VAL A 48 10.69 -9.32 -5.03
C VAL A 48 11.11 -9.57 -3.58
N THR A 49 12.04 -10.50 -3.35
CA THR A 49 12.64 -10.81 -2.06
C THR A 49 13.73 -9.82 -1.61
N GLY A 50 14.13 -8.91 -2.51
CA GLY A 50 15.23 -7.96 -2.30
C GLY A 50 16.62 -8.48 -2.68
N GLU A 51 16.71 -9.73 -3.11
CA GLU A 51 17.94 -10.38 -3.55
C GLU A 51 18.27 -10.10 -5.03
N PRO A 52 19.45 -10.49 -5.54
CA PRO A 52 19.78 -10.33 -6.95
C PRO A 52 18.80 -11.05 -7.89
N LEU A 53 18.57 -10.49 -9.06
CA LEU A 53 17.82 -11.14 -10.14
C LEU A 53 18.65 -12.31 -10.68
N GLN A 54 18.20 -13.54 -10.42
CA GLN A 54 18.87 -14.75 -10.89
C GLN A 54 17.84 -15.75 -11.40
N VAL A 55 18.05 -16.23 -12.64
CA VAL A 55 17.17 -17.21 -13.30
C VAL A 55 18.02 -18.33 -13.89
N ALA A 56 17.75 -19.57 -13.50
CA ALA A 56 18.50 -20.77 -13.91
C ALA A 56 20.03 -20.59 -13.77
N GLY A 57 20.48 -20.05 -12.64
CA GLY A 57 21.90 -19.81 -12.34
C GLY A 57 22.49 -18.55 -13.01
N THR A 58 21.76 -17.88 -13.89
CA THR A 58 22.23 -16.68 -14.59
C THR A 58 21.82 -15.43 -13.84
N LEU A 59 22.80 -14.57 -13.49
CA LEU A 59 22.59 -13.26 -12.87
C LEU A 59 22.24 -12.20 -13.92
N PHE A 60 21.28 -11.35 -13.58
CA PHE A 60 20.88 -10.21 -14.40
C PHE A 60 21.07 -8.90 -13.61
N ALA A 61 21.77 -7.96 -14.22
CA ALA A 61 22.04 -6.66 -13.58
C ALA A 61 20.85 -5.70 -13.65
N ASP A 62 19.86 -5.96 -14.53
CA ASP A 62 18.75 -5.07 -14.82
C ASP A 62 17.45 -5.86 -14.94
N GLY A 63 16.38 -5.30 -14.38
CA GLY A 63 15.05 -5.88 -14.40
C GLY A 63 14.20 -5.44 -13.23
N VAL A 64 13.01 -6.01 -13.15
CA VAL A 64 12.04 -5.78 -12.07
C VAL A 64 11.50 -7.11 -11.60
N GLY A 65 11.77 -7.45 -10.35
CA GLY A 65 11.18 -8.62 -9.69
C GLY A 65 9.80 -8.30 -9.15
N VAL A 66 8.85 -9.18 -9.41
CA VAL A 66 7.45 -9.08 -8.96
C VAL A 66 6.95 -10.42 -8.43
N GLN A 67 5.90 -10.38 -7.62
CA GLN A 67 5.15 -11.56 -7.19
C GLN A 67 3.98 -11.80 -8.14
N ALA A 68 3.67 -13.04 -8.52
CA ALA A 68 2.38 -13.34 -9.14
C ALA A 68 1.26 -13.16 -8.05
N ASN A 69 0.15 -12.67 -8.36
CA ASN A 69 -0.50 -12.08 -9.49
C ASN A 69 -0.17 -10.58 -9.62
N SER A 70 0.75 -10.23 -10.44
CA SER A 70 1.15 -8.83 -10.63
C SER A 70 0.71 -8.28 -11.98
N LYS A 71 0.49 -6.96 -12.03
CA LYS A 71 0.12 -6.25 -13.24
C LYS A 71 0.88 -4.94 -13.34
N ILE A 72 1.56 -4.75 -14.47
CA ILE A 72 2.31 -3.55 -14.83
C ILE A 72 1.63 -2.93 -16.05
N LYS A 73 1.14 -1.71 -15.91
CA LYS A 73 0.48 -0.98 -16.98
C LYS A 73 1.34 0.18 -17.44
N ILE A 74 1.65 0.25 -18.74
CA ILE A 74 2.58 1.22 -19.32
C ILE A 74 1.86 2.04 -20.39
N SER A 75 1.83 3.35 -20.23
CA SER A 75 1.35 4.28 -21.26
C SER A 75 2.42 4.49 -22.32
N LEU A 76 2.17 4.01 -23.51
CA LEU A 76 3.02 4.22 -24.70
C LEU A 76 2.52 5.36 -25.59
N GLN A 77 1.26 5.77 -25.41
CA GLN A 77 0.57 6.82 -26.17
C GLN A 77 0.67 6.67 -27.70
N GLY A 78 0.87 5.43 -28.19
CA GLY A 78 1.09 5.15 -29.61
C GLY A 78 2.44 5.62 -30.16
N LYS A 79 3.39 6.02 -29.28
CA LYS A 79 4.68 6.62 -29.66
C LYS A 79 5.87 5.71 -29.32
N SER A 80 5.65 4.40 -29.36
CA SER A 80 6.70 3.39 -29.16
C SER A 80 6.71 2.41 -30.33
N SER A 81 7.89 1.88 -30.66
CA SER A 81 8.05 0.96 -31.78
C SER A 81 8.33 -0.47 -31.36
N LEU A 82 9.07 -0.68 -30.28
CA LEU A 82 9.53 -2.00 -29.87
C LEU A 82 9.56 -2.14 -28.35
N PHE A 83 9.08 -3.27 -27.87
CA PHE A 83 9.29 -3.73 -26.50
C PHE A 83 10.13 -5.01 -26.51
N THR A 84 11.20 -5.04 -25.72
CA THR A 84 12.04 -6.22 -25.55
C THR A 84 12.23 -6.54 -24.07
N CYS A 85 12.19 -7.80 -23.69
CA CYS A 85 12.52 -8.25 -22.34
C CYS A 85 12.97 -9.70 -22.34
N LYS A 86 13.43 -10.17 -21.19
CA LYS A 86 13.47 -11.59 -20.86
C LYS A 86 12.55 -11.83 -19.66
N ILE A 87 11.94 -13.01 -19.60
CA ILE A 87 11.08 -13.43 -18.50
C ILE A 87 11.63 -14.69 -17.86
N GLY A 88 11.45 -14.82 -16.56
CA GLY A 88 11.87 -16.03 -15.85
C GLY A 88 11.36 -16.03 -14.41
N ILE A 89 11.47 -17.18 -13.76
CA ILE A 89 11.17 -17.34 -12.35
C ILE A 89 12.48 -17.27 -11.59
N ASN A 90 12.54 -16.44 -10.55
CA ASN A 90 13.74 -16.22 -9.76
C ASN A 90 14.21 -17.52 -9.07
N ASP A 91 15.51 -17.77 -9.05
CA ASP A 91 16.08 -19.00 -8.49
C ASP A 91 15.82 -19.15 -6.99
N GLN A 92 15.53 -18.07 -6.29
CA GLN A 92 15.16 -18.12 -4.88
C GLN A 92 13.80 -18.77 -4.63
N SER A 93 12.93 -18.82 -5.62
CA SER A 93 11.74 -19.67 -5.60
C SER A 93 12.06 -21.17 -5.57
N VAL A 94 13.32 -21.54 -5.68
CA VAL A 94 13.81 -22.94 -5.82
C VAL A 94 14.72 -23.39 -4.68
N ASN A 95 15.31 -22.49 -3.90
CA ASN A 95 16.41 -22.80 -2.97
C ASN A 95 16.01 -22.97 -1.51
N TYR A 96 15.04 -23.85 -1.22
CA TYR A 96 14.82 -24.31 0.17
C TYR A 96 15.71 -25.49 0.57
N LYS A 97 16.73 -25.83 -0.21
CA LYS A 97 17.73 -26.85 0.14
C LYS A 97 18.86 -26.34 1.02
N ASP A 98 18.89 -25.05 1.34
CA ASP A 98 19.97 -24.47 2.12
C ASP A 98 19.90 -24.87 3.59
N SER A 99 21.05 -25.26 4.10
CA SER A 99 21.34 -25.69 5.48
C SER A 99 21.03 -24.62 6.55
N HIS A 100 20.59 -23.43 6.14
CA HIS A 100 20.26 -22.29 7.02
C HIS A 100 18.79 -22.24 7.44
N LEU A 101 17.94 -23.12 6.90
CA LEU A 101 16.53 -23.17 7.26
C LEU A 101 16.29 -24.14 8.40
N ALA A 102 15.89 -23.65 9.56
CA ALA A 102 15.34 -24.50 10.61
C ALA A 102 13.93 -24.96 10.19
N LYS A 103 13.69 -26.26 10.33
CA LYS A 103 12.38 -26.88 10.06
C LYS A 103 11.68 -27.15 11.39
N ILE A 104 10.53 -26.51 11.61
CA ILE A 104 9.72 -26.70 12.81
C ILE A 104 8.43 -27.40 12.40
N PRO A 105 8.20 -28.66 12.82
CA PRO A 105 6.94 -29.33 12.58
C PRO A 105 5.82 -28.66 13.38
N LEU A 106 4.69 -28.39 12.74
CA LEU A 106 3.50 -27.88 13.39
C LEU A 106 2.54 -29.03 13.72
N THR A 107 1.63 -28.79 14.65
CA THR A 107 0.70 -29.81 15.17
C THR A 107 -0.31 -30.32 14.16
N ASP A 108 -0.52 -29.59 13.07
CA ASP A 108 -1.42 -29.94 11.97
C ASP A 108 -0.73 -30.75 10.85
N GLY A 109 0.57 -31.08 11.03
CA GLY A 109 1.37 -31.81 10.05
C GLY A 109 2.01 -30.90 8.98
N THR A 110 1.88 -29.60 9.10
CA THR A 110 2.61 -28.62 8.27
C THR A 110 4.01 -28.40 8.82
N MET A 111 4.91 -27.89 7.98
CA MET A 111 6.27 -27.51 8.36
C MET A 111 6.45 -26.01 8.25
N LEU A 112 6.89 -25.38 9.33
CA LEU A 112 7.37 -24.02 9.33
C LEU A 112 8.86 -24.01 8.98
N PHE A 113 9.21 -23.27 7.95
CA PHE A 113 10.60 -23.02 7.60
C PHE A 113 11.02 -21.65 8.12
N TYR A 114 12.12 -21.61 8.83
CA TYR A 114 12.66 -20.41 9.43
C TYR A 114 14.09 -20.17 8.94
N ASP A 115 14.31 -19.06 8.23
CA ASP A 115 15.65 -18.67 7.79
C ASP A 115 16.41 -18.06 8.98
N GLN A 116 17.41 -18.79 9.47
CA GLN A 116 18.23 -18.39 10.61
C GLN A 116 19.15 -17.19 10.32
N THR A 117 19.41 -16.88 9.05
CA THR A 117 20.33 -15.80 8.68
C THR A 117 19.67 -14.44 8.66
N ASN A 118 18.40 -14.34 8.26
CA ASN A 118 17.68 -13.08 8.10
C ASN A 118 16.41 -12.97 8.96
N GLY A 119 16.10 -14.00 9.75
CA GLY A 119 14.91 -14.00 10.62
C GLY A 119 13.57 -14.06 9.91
N ARG A 120 13.54 -14.42 8.62
CA ARG A 120 12.28 -14.52 7.87
C ARG A 120 11.64 -15.89 8.08
N LYS A 121 10.34 -15.87 8.40
CA LYS A 121 9.50 -17.06 8.43
C LYS A 121 8.88 -17.28 7.06
N GLN A 122 8.90 -18.52 6.60
CA GLN A 122 8.19 -18.92 5.39
C GLN A 122 7.31 -20.12 5.72
N TYR A 123 6.03 -20.05 5.38
CA TYR A 123 5.11 -21.16 5.49
C TYR A 123 5.18 -21.98 4.21
N VAL A 124 5.37 -23.29 4.36
CA VAL A 124 5.20 -24.24 3.27
C VAL A 124 4.01 -25.11 3.64
N GLY A 125 3.02 -25.16 2.76
CA GLY A 125 1.79 -25.90 2.97
C GLY A 125 2.00 -27.39 3.21
N THR A 126 0.92 -28.12 3.50
CA THR A 126 0.85 -29.55 3.83
C THR A 126 1.48 -30.44 2.74
N GLY A 127 2.78 -30.50 2.67
CA GLY A 127 3.47 -31.44 1.82
C GLY A 127 3.41 -32.86 2.39
N LYS A 128 2.41 -33.63 2.03
CA LYS A 128 2.59 -35.08 1.94
C LYS A 128 3.46 -35.40 0.73
N GLY A 129 4.65 -34.85 0.66
CA GLY A 129 5.59 -35.07 -0.41
C GLY A 129 6.96 -35.41 0.14
N ASN A 130 7.62 -36.35 -0.44
CA ASN A 130 8.97 -36.84 -0.14
C ASN A 130 10.07 -35.76 -0.29
N GLY A 131 9.92 -34.59 0.32
CA GLY A 131 10.97 -33.58 0.37
C GLY A 131 11.28 -32.83 -0.94
N GLU A 132 10.50 -33.00 -2.00
CA GLU A 132 10.58 -32.17 -3.19
C GLU A 132 9.76 -30.90 -2.96
N VAL A 133 10.46 -29.78 -2.84
CA VAL A 133 9.86 -28.44 -2.80
C VAL A 133 9.24 -28.18 -4.16
N GLU A 134 7.95 -27.93 -4.24
CA GLU A 134 7.31 -27.51 -5.48
C GLU A 134 7.95 -26.18 -5.90
N LYS A 135 8.46 -26.16 -7.13
CA LYS A 135 9.05 -24.97 -7.73
C LYS A 135 7.92 -24.05 -8.13
N GLY A 136 8.05 -22.76 -7.81
CA GLY A 136 7.08 -21.75 -8.23
C GLY A 136 6.75 -21.83 -9.72
N SER A 137 5.52 -21.51 -10.09
CA SER A 137 5.05 -21.59 -11.46
C SER A 137 4.26 -20.34 -11.84
N VAL A 138 4.64 -19.69 -12.96
CA VAL A 138 4.09 -18.40 -13.40
C VAL A 138 3.73 -18.45 -14.88
N VAL A 139 2.62 -17.81 -15.22
CA VAL A 139 2.25 -17.50 -16.61
C VAL A 139 2.50 -16.02 -16.86
N PHE A 140 3.39 -15.70 -17.78
CA PHE A 140 3.62 -14.32 -18.21
C PHE A 140 2.75 -13.99 -19.41
N LYS A 141 1.98 -12.91 -19.32
CA LYS A 141 1.16 -12.39 -20.40
C LYS A 141 1.53 -10.95 -20.74
N ILE A 142 1.48 -10.62 -22.00
CA ILE A 142 1.68 -9.24 -22.49
C ILE A 142 0.50 -8.92 -23.39
N THR A 143 -0.20 -7.83 -23.06
CA THR A 143 -1.31 -7.32 -23.87
C THR A 143 -1.05 -5.89 -24.33
N GLY A 144 -1.54 -5.54 -25.52
CA GLY A 144 -1.52 -4.19 -26.06
C GLY A 144 -2.94 -3.74 -26.39
N ASP A 145 -3.40 -2.65 -25.77
CA ASP A 145 -4.77 -2.12 -25.89
C ASP A 145 -5.84 -3.23 -25.71
N GLY A 146 -5.61 -4.13 -24.71
CA GLY A 146 -6.49 -5.25 -24.38
C GLY A 146 -6.38 -6.48 -25.29
N LYS A 147 -5.50 -6.46 -26.32
CA LYS A 147 -5.27 -7.62 -27.19
C LYS A 147 -4.01 -8.38 -26.73
N GLU A 148 -4.11 -9.69 -26.57
CA GLU A 148 -2.96 -10.53 -26.24
C GLU A 148 -1.91 -10.48 -27.36
N LEU A 149 -0.67 -10.11 -26.97
CA LEU A 149 0.50 -10.08 -27.84
C LEU A 149 1.43 -11.26 -27.56
N TYR A 150 1.46 -11.73 -26.33
CA TYR A 150 2.30 -12.84 -25.91
C TYR A 150 1.72 -13.54 -24.69
N ASN A 151 1.89 -14.88 -24.66
CA ASN A 151 1.55 -15.73 -23.52
C ASN A 151 2.63 -16.81 -23.41
N SER A 152 3.28 -16.90 -22.26
CA SER A 152 4.37 -17.85 -22.04
C SER A 152 3.91 -19.31 -21.90
N GLY A 153 2.62 -19.53 -21.61
CA GLY A 153 2.18 -20.73 -20.92
C GLY A 153 2.84 -20.83 -19.53
N ILE A 154 2.67 -21.96 -18.87
CA ILE A 154 3.26 -22.17 -17.54
C ILE A 154 4.77 -22.27 -17.66
N MET A 155 5.49 -21.37 -16.98
CA MET A 155 6.92 -21.45 -16.71
C MET A 155 7.15 -21.94 -15.29
N ARG A 156 8.20 -22.75 -15.08
CA ARG A 156 8.54 -23.29 -13.76
C ARG A 156 9.91 -22.82 -13.31
N GLY A 157 10.09 -22.70 -12.02
CA GLY A 157 11.40 -22.36 -11.43
C GLY A 157 12.50 -23.32 -11.91
N GLY A 158 13.67 -22.77 -12.28
CA GLY A 158 14.80 -23.49 -12.86
C GLY A 158 14.79 -23.57 -14.39
N GLU A 159 13.72 -23.11 -15.08
CA GLU A 159 13.77 -22.91 -16.53
C GLU A 159 14.62 -21.69 -16.88
N THR A 160 15.33 -21.76 -18.02
CA THR A 160 16.11 -20.63 -18.52
C THR A 160 15.22 -19.46 -18.91
N ALA A 161 15.71 -18.23 -18.72
CA ALA A 161 15.00 -17.03 -19.09
C ALA A 161 14.65 -17.02 -20.59
N ARG A 162 13.40 -16.67 -20.94
CA ARG A 162 12.93 -16.57 -22.33
C ARG A 162 12.99 -15.15 -22.82
N ALA A 163 13.61 -14.93 -23.96
CA ALA A 163 13.67 -13.62 -24.63
C ALA A 163 12.38 -13.35 -25.41
N ILE A 164 11.89 -12.12 -25.31
CA ILE A 164 10.69 -11.62 -25.98
C ILE A 164 11.06 -10.35 -26.73
N SER A 165 10.52 -10.20 -27.92
CA SER A 165 10.65 -8.99 -28.74
C SER A 165 9.34 -8.77 -29.48
N LEU A 166 8.63 -7.68 -29.16
CA LEU A 166 7.30 -7.39 -29.67
C LEU A 166 7.25 -6.00 -30.31
N PRO A 167 6.77 -5.88 -31.55
CA PRO A 167 6.43 -4.59 -32.11
C PRO A 167 5.23 -4.01 -31.35
N VAL A 168 5.34 -2.74 -30.95
CA VAL A 168 4.31 -2.04 -30.16
C VAL A 168 3.89 -0.72 -30.82
N GLU A 169 4.05 -0.63 -32.14
CA GLU A 169 3.66 0.55 -32.91
C GLU A 169 2.15 0.80 -32.83
N GLY A 170 1.77 2.04 -32.50
CA GLY A 170 0.37 2.44 -32.39
C GLY A 170 -0.33 2.01 -31.09
N ILE A 171 0.29 1.13 -30.29
CA ILE A 171 -0.26 0.70 -28.99
C ILE A 171 -0.21 1.87 -28.00
N LYS A 172 -1.33 2.16 -27.37
CA LYS A 172 -1.44 3.23 -26.38
C LYS A 172 -1.07 2.72 -24.98
N ILE A 173 -1.55 1.54 -24.62
CA ILE A 173 -1.35 0.90 -23.31
C ILE A 173 -0.76 -0.49 -23.53
N LEU A 174 0.38 -0.74 -22.91
CA LEU A 174 1.01 -2.06 -22.82
C LEU A 174 0.85 -2.57 -21.39
N GLU A 175 0.31 -3.78 -21.23
CA GLU A 175 0.16 -4.42 -19.93
C GLU A 175 1.04 -5.66 -19.86
N LEU A 176 1.81 -5.80 -18.77
CA LEU A 176 2.63 -6.95 -18.45
C LEU A 176 2.03 -7.61 -17.21
N GLU A 177 1.66 -8.87 -17.32
CA GLU A 177 1.03 -9.64 -16.24
C GLU A 177 1.86 -10.87 -15.91
N ALA A 178 2.03 -11.14 -14.63
CA ALA A 178 2.57 -12.40 -14.13
C ALA A 178 1.49 -13.05 -13.26
N GLU A 179 0.90 -14.13 -13.73
CA GLU A 179 -0.20 -14.84 -13.07
C GLU A 179 0.32 -16.16 -12.47
N SER A 180 -0.24 -16.59 -11.34
CA SER A 180 0.04 -17.92 -10.81
C SER A 180 -0.58 -19.00 -11.71
N ALA A 181 0.01 -20.18 -11.75
CA ALA A 181 -0.46 -21.29 -12.59
C ALA A 181 -1.60 -22.10 -11.94
N ASN A 182 -2.35 -21.53 -11.00
CA ASN A 182 -3.44 -22.15 -10.22
C ASN A 182 -2.98 -23.24 -9.22
N ASP A 183 -1.73 -23.21 -8.81
CA ASP A 183 -1.13 -24.11 -7.80
C ASP A 183 -0.74 -23.37 -6.51
N GLY A 184 -1.23 -22.16 -6.32
CA GLY A 184 -0.93 -21.29 -5.19
C GLY A 184 -0.03 -20.12 -5.58
N LEU A 185 0.33 -19.28 -4.60
CA LEU A 185 1.20 -18.12 -4.79
C LEU A 185 2.60 -18.31 -4.21
N SER A 186 2.83 -19.47 -3.58
CA SER A 186 4.09 -19.71 -2.87
C SER A 186 5.24 -19.94 -3.85
N GLY A 187 6.25 -19.09 -3.78
CA GLY A 187 7.42 -19.18 -4.64
C GLY A 187 7.23 -18.64 -6.06
N ASP A 188 6.11 -18.01 -6.38
CA ASP A 188 5.83 -17.46 -7.72
C ASP A 188 6.52 -16.10 -7.92
N HIS A 189 7.84 -16.08 -7.73
CA HIS A 189 8.67 -14.89 -7.91
C HIS A 189 9.01 -14.71 -9.39
N ALA A 190 8.36 -13.77 -10.03
CA ALA A 190 8.48 -13.50 -11.46
C ALA A 190 9.43 -12.32 -11.71
N ASP A 191 10.30 -12.48 -12.69
CA ASP A 191 11.28 -11.45 -13.06
C ASP A 191 11.06 -10.98 -14.51
N TRP A 192 10.85 -9.68 -14.69
CA TRP A 192 10.91 -8.97 -15.97
C TRP A 192 12.32 -8.43 -16.16
N LEU A 193 13.15 -9.18 -16.86
CA LEU A 193 14.60 -8.94 -16.99
C LEU A 193 14.91 -8.13 -18.23
N GLU A 194 15.85 -7.19 -18.15
CA GLU A 194 16.33 -6.37 -19.27
C GLU A 194 15.18 -5.79 -20.12
N ALA A 195 14.08 -5.38 -19.46
CA ALA A 195 12.88 -4.89 -20.11
C ALA A 195 13.10 -3.45 -20.63
N VAL A 196 13.05 -3.28 -21.95
CA VAL A 196 13.36 -2.02 -22.63
C VAL A 196 12.25 -1.66 -23.63
N ILE A 197 11.83 -0.40 -23.64
CA ILE A 197 10.92 0.17 -24.61
C ILE A 197 11.69 1.15 -25.50
N THR A 198 11.60 0.95 -26.80
CA THR A 198 12.08 1.92 -27.80
C THR A 198 10.93 2.84 -28.19
N TYR A 199 11.11 4.14 -28.02
CA TYR A 199 10.06 5.14 -28.22
C TYR A 199 10.58 6.35 -29.01
N PHE A 200 9.64 7.18 -29.49
CA PHE A 200 9.89 8.44 -30.17
C PHE A 200 8.92 9.51 -29.64
N GLU A 201 9.37 10.76 -29.59
CA GLU A 201 8.61 11.95 -29.12
C GLU A 201 8.17 11.91 -27.65
N ILE A 202 7.41 10.89 -27.21
CA ILE A 202 6.82 10.84 -25.87
C ILE A 202 7.41 9.68 -25.07
N ARG A 203 8.00 10.02 -23.94
CA ARG A 203 8.59 9.02 -23.02
C ARG A 203 7.49 8.17 -22.38
N PRO A 204 7.56 6.83 -22.45
CA PRO A 204 6.66 5.94 -21.74
C PRO A 204 6.70 6.13 -20.24
N SER A 205 5.55 5.95 -19.58
CA SER A 205 5.44 6.01 -18.12
C SER A 205 4.54 4.89 -17.60
N LEU A 206 4.79 4.46 -16.35
CA LEU A 206 3.86 3.56 -15.69
C LEU A 206 2.56 4.31 -15.41
N VAL A 207 1.46 3.60 -15.62
CA VAL A 207 0.12 4.09 -15.29
C VAL A 207 -0.32 3.27 -14.09
N ALA A 208 -0.77 3.94 -13.05
CA ALA A 208 -1.47 3.24 -11.98
C ALA A 208 -2.60 2.42 -12.61
N PRO A 209 -2.85 1.17 -12.17
CA PRO A 209 -3.94 0.39 -12.71
C PRO A 209 -5.22 1.22 -12.62
N GLU A 210 -5.68 1.70 -13.78
CA GLU A 210 -6.97 2.39 -13.84
C GLU A 210 -8.03 1.38 -13.43
N TYR A 211 -8.66 1.67 -12.33
CA TYR A 211 -9.93 1.04 -12.02
C TYR A 211 -10.90 1.41 -13.15
N GLN A 212 -11.37 0.42 -13.90
CA GLN A 212 -12.35 0.63 -14.98
C GLN A 212 -13.79 0.85 -14.47
N GLY A 213 -13.98 1.03 -13.16
CA GLY A 213 -15.21 1.51 -12.57
C GLY A 213 -15.19 3.04 -12.51
N GLU A 214 -16.32 3.68 -12.78
CA GLU A 214 -16.50 5.07 -12.40
C GLU A 214 -16.15 5.19 -10.91
N ILE A 215 -15.31 6.17 -10.54
CA ILE A 215 -15.09 6.50 -9.13
C ILE A 215 -16.47 6.90 -8.60
N ALA A 216 -17.14 5.98 -7.93
CA ALA A 216 -18.47 6.22 -7.42
C ALA A 216 -18.39 7.42 -6.47
N SER A 217 -18.84 8.56 -6.91
CA SER A 217 -18.93 9.75 -6.06
C SER A 217 -19.84 9.43 -4.88
N MET A 218 -19.52 9.97 -3.71
CA MET A 218 -20.41 9.87 -2.55
C MET A 218 -21.81 10.31 -2.94
N SER A 219 -22.84 9.52 -2.63
CA SER A 219 -24.20 9.88 -2.99
C SER A 219 -24.60 11.19 -2.28
N LYS A 220 -25.35 12.06 -2.95
CA LYS A 220 -25.81 13.33 -2.37
C LYS A 220 -26.60 13.16 -1.07
N GLU A 221 -27.23 12.01 -0.90
CA GLU A 221 -27.98 11.66 0.31
C GLU A 221 -27.03 11.40 1.48
N VAL A 222 -25.99 10.58 1.27
CA VAL A 222 -24.94 10.30 2.26
C VAL A 222 -24.21 11.59 2.62
N GLU A 223 -23.79 12.37 1.63
CA GLU A 223 -23.12 13.65 1.85
C GLU A 223 -23.96 14.59 2.74
N ARG A 224 -25.24 14.76 2.41
CA ARG A 224 -26.16 15.61 3.20
C ARG A 224 -26.34 15.08 4.63
N SER A 225 -26.45 13.75 4.80
CA SER A 225 -26.56 13.13 6.12
C SER A 225 -25.32 13.37 6.97
N LEU A 226 -24.13 13.19 6.39
CA LEU A 226 -22.85 13.43 7.05
C LEU A 226 -22.70 14.92 7.41
N GLN A 227 -22.98 15.83 6.49
CA GLN A 227 -22.94 17.29 6.75
C GLN A 227 -23.87 17.69 7.89
N GLN A 228 -25.08 17.14 7.93
CA GLN A 228 -26.03 17.42 9.02
C GLN A 228 -25.51 16.92 10.37
N LYS A 229 -24.91 15.74 10.44
CA LYS A 229 -24.35 15.19 11.68
C LYS A 229 -23.11 15.96 12.12
N ILE A 230 -22.22 16.32 11.21
CA ILE A 230 -21.02 17.10 11.50
C ILE A 230 -21.42 18.49 12.01
N GLY A 231 -22.44 19.12 11.40
CA GLY A 231 -22.95 20.42 11.81
C GLY A 231 -23.50 20.49 13.25
N GLN A 232 -23.76 19.35 13.90
CA GLN A 232 -24.17 19.29 15.31
C GLN A 232 -22.97 19.28 16.28
N LEU A 233 -21.74 19.12 15.78
CA LEU A 233 -20.54 19.10 16.62
C LEU A 233 -20.09 20.53 16.97
N GLU A 234 -19.47 20.68 18.13
CA GLU A 234 -18.80 21.91 18.53
C GLU A 234 -17.70 22.27 17.51
N THR A 235 -17.64 23.54 17.12
CA THR A 235 -16.67 24.01 16.14
C THR A 235 -15.37 24.42 16.81
N VAL A 236 -14.21 23.99 16.24
CA VAL A 236 -12.89 24.44 16.67
C VAL A 236 -12.11 25.03 15.49
N CYS A 237 -11.17 25.91 15.83
CA CYS A 237 -10.18 26.40 14.89
C CYS A 237 -8.90 25.58 14.97
N LEU A 238 -8.35 25.22 13.83
CA LEU A 238 -7.04 24.55 13.75
C LEU A 238 -5.92 25.56 13.47
N PRO A 239 -4.71 25.36 14.00
CA PRO A 239 -4.31 24.29 14.92
C PRO A 239 -4.90 24.47 16.32
N LEU A 240 -5.06 23.36 17.05
CA LEU A 240 -5.49 23.42 18.44
C LEU A 240 -4.39 24.00 19.33
N PRO A 241 -4.72 24.70 20.43
CA PRO A 241 -3.72 25.23 21.34
C PRO A 241 -3.02 24.11 22.12
N SER A 242 -1.75 24.34 22.46
CA SER A 242 -1.01 23.50 23.41
C SER A 242 -1.59 23.61 24.81
N PRO A 243 -1.57 22.53 25.62
CA PRO A 243 -2.04 22.57 27.00
C PRO A 243 -1.17 23.51 27.83
N SER A 244 -1.78 24.28 28.71
CA SER A 244 -1.10 25.19 29.65
C SER A 244 -0.66 24.52 30.95
N TYR A 245 -0.83 23.22 31.09
CA TYR A 245 -0.54 22.43 32.28
C TYR A 245 0.36 21.23 31.94
N ASP A 246 1.06 20.74 32.97
CA ASP A 246 1.78 19.46 32.87
C ASP A 246 0.78 18.30 33.03
N TRP A 247 0.58 17.55 31.95
CA TRP A 247 -0.41 16.48 31.89
C TRP A 247 -0.04 15.29 32.80
N LEU A 248 1.24 15.07 33.12
CA LEU A 248 1.67 14.04 34.05
C LEU A 248 1.23 14.34 35.48
N ILE A 249 1.06 15.63 35.81
CA ILE A 249 0.64 16.10 37.13
C ILE A 249 -0.87 16.36 37.16
N CYS A 250 -1.42 16.98 36.09
CA CYS A 250 -2.81 17.47 36.02
C CYS A 250 -3.60 16.80 34.88
N ASN A 251 -3.46 15.48 34.71
CA ASN A 251 -4.08 14.74 33.61
C ASN A 251 -5.62 14.76 33.60
N GLN A 252 -6.27 15.13 34.70
CA GLN A 252 -7.74 15.20 34.80
C GLN A 252 -8.35 16.25 33.89
N GLU A 253 -7.62 17.26 33.49
CA GLU A 253 -8.06 18.32 32.55
C GLU A 253 -8.17 17.82 31.11
N ALA A 254 -7.42 16.78 30.76
CA ALA A 254 -7.38 16.23 29.41
C ALA A 254 -8.59 15.33 29.13
N LYS A 255 -9.69 15.93 28.64
CA LYS A 255 -10.93 15.24 28.30
C LYS A 255 -11.08 15.02 26.81
N ALA A 256 -11.32 13.78 26.41
CA ALA A 256 -11.54 13.45 25.00
C ALA A 256 -12.88 14.00 24.52
N LYS A 257 -12.83 14.69 23.39
CA LYS A 257 -13.98 15.27 22.70
C LYS A 257 -13.85 15.11 21.19
N VAL A 258 -14.97 15.23 20.50
CA VAL A 258 -15.05 15.23 19.04
C VAL A 258 -15.63 16.57 18.60
N TYR A 259 -14.96 17.21 17.67
CA TYR A 259 -15.31 18.54 17.16
C TYR A 259 -15.43 18.52 15.63
N GLN A 260 -15.98 19.58 15.07
CA GLN A 260 -15.86 19.90 13.66
C GLN A 260 -14.85 21.02 13.42
N ALA A 261 -14.23 21.01 12.25
CA ALA A 261 -13.35 22.08 11.79
C ALA A 261 -13.53 22.34 10.28
N ASN A 262 -12.89 23.38 9.78
CA ASN A 262 -12.85 23.71 8.34
C ASN A 262 -14.24 23.73 7.68
N GLN A 263 -15.19 24.42 8.32
CA GLN A 263 -16.58 24.58 7.81
C GLN A 263 -17.32 23.22 7.65
N GLY A 264 -17.10 22.29 8.57
CA GLY A 264 -17.76 20.99 8.56
C GLY A 264 -17.16 19.97 7.58
N LYS A 265 -15.99 20.26 7.02
CA LYS A 265 -15.29 19.30 6.16
C LYS A 265 -14.48 18.27 6.96
N ASP A 266 -14.08 18.63 8.18
CA ASP A 266 -13.19 17.84 9.02
C ASP A 266 -13.82 17.52 10.38
N ILE A 267 -13.55 16.32 10.88
CA ILE A 267 -13.84 15.88 12.25
C ILE A 267 -12.52 15.83 13.01
N VAL A 268 -12.49 16.39 14.21
CA VAL A 268 -11.33 16.44 15.09
C VAL A 268 -11.60 15.62 16.33
N LEU A 269 -10.78 14.60 16.58
CA LEU A 269 -10.76 13.84 17.83
C LEU A 269 -9.57 14.33 18.65
N SER A 270 -9.83 14.95 19.81
CA SER A 270 -8.78 15.51 20.66
C SER A 270 -9.14 15.45 22.15
N ASN A 271 -8.12 15.29 23.01
CA ASN A 271 -8.23 15.46 24.45
C ASN A 271 -7.37 16.62 24.99
N GLY A 272 -6.86 17.47 24.07
CA GLY A 272 -5.97 18.58 24.42
C GLY A 272 -4.50 18.19 24.59
N LEU A 273 -4.14 16.89 24.57
CA LEU A 273 -2.76 16.39 24.57
C LEU A 273 -2.33 15.94 23.18
N VAL A 274 -3.23 15.28 22.50
CA VAL A 274 -3.07 14.80 21.13
C VAL A 274 -4.33 15.09 20.34
N SER A 275 -4.18 15.30 19.03
CA SER A 275 -5.32 15.42 18.12
C SER A 275 -5.09 14.59 16.86
N ARG A 276 -6.19 14.03 16.32
CA ARG A 276 -6.25 13.43 15.00
C ARG A 276 -7.38 14.05 14.21
N VAL A 277 -7.07 14.56 13.03
CA VAL A 277 -8.01 15.27 12.16
C VAL A 277 -8.35 14.39 10.98
N PHE A 278 -9.64 14.20 10.76
CA PHE A 278 -10.16 13.38 9.68
C PHE A 278 -10.91 14.27 8.68
N ARG A 279 -10.46 14.30 7.42
CA ARG A 279 -11.24 14.79 6.29
C ARG A 279 -12.36 13.78 6.00
N ILE A 280 -13.58 14.26 5.74
CA ILE A 280 -14.73 13.40 5.45
C ILE A 280 -15.11 13.45 3.97
N PHE A 281 -14.88 14.55 3.31
CA PHE A 281 -15.23 14.76 1.91
C PHE A 281 -13.98 15.01 1.06
N PRO A 282 -13.84 14.29 -0.08
CA PRO A 282 -14.75 13.35 -0.74
C PRO A 282 -14.71 11.92 -0.18
N ASN A 283 -13.80 11.58 0.73
CA ASN A 283 -13.72 10.32 1.47
C ASN A 283 -12.99 10.51 2.80
N LEU A 284 -13.13 9.54 3.70
CA LEU A 284 -12.43 9.51 4.97
C LEU A 284 -10.92 9.44 4.77
N ALA A 285 -10.18 10.36 5.36
CA ALA A 285 -8.72 10.30 5.44
C ALA A 285 -8.20 11.08 6.65
N THR A 286 -7.23 10.50 7.37
CA THR A 286 -6.45 11.25 8.36
C THR A 286 -5.57 12.26 7.64
N VAL A 287 -5.75 13.54 7.96
CA VAL A 287 -5.05 14.65 7.32
C VAL A 287 -4.07 15.34 8.25
N ASP A 288 -4.20 15.10 9.55
CA ASP A 288 -3.31 15.67 10.57
C ASP A 288 -3.30 14.82 11.84
N ILE A 289 -2.15 14.66 12.45
CA ILE A 289 -1.94 14.14 13.80
C ILE A 289 -0.97 15.08 14.49
N GLN A 290 -1.38 15.66 15.62
CA GLN A 290 -0.55 16.60 16.37
C GLN A 290 -0.31 16.10 17.79
N ASN A 291 0.95 16.18 18.19
CA ASN A 291 1.33 16.17 19.58
C ASN A 291 1.19 17.60 20.13
N LEU A 292 0.08 17.88 20.80
CA LEU A 292 -0.22 19.23 21.28
C LEU A 292 0.69 19.66 22.43
N MET A 293 1.31 18.72 23.13
CA MET A 293 2.24 19.01 24.23
C MET A 293 3.57 19.60 23.72
N THR A 294 4.01 19.18 22.52
CA THR A 294 5.23 19.68 21.88
C THR A 294 4.93 20.66 20.74
N GLY A 295 3.71 20.72 20.27
CA GLY A 295 3.32 21.47 19.07
C GLY A 295 3.75 20.81 17.75
N GLU A 296 4.17 19.55 17.79
CA GLU A 296 4.69 18.82 16.64
C GLU A 296 3.55 18.27 15.78
N ASN A 297 3.60 18.54 14.47
CA ASN A 297 2.78 17.86 13.47
C ASN A 297 3.50 16.57 13.03
N MET A 298 2.82 15.45 13.15
CA MET A 298 3.42 14.14 12.94
C MET A 298 3.26 13.60 11.51
N LEU A 299 2.38 14.20 10.69
CA LEU A 299 2.13 13.74 9.32
C LEU A 299 2.74 14.69 8.28
N ARG A 300 3.36 14.12 7.24
CA ARG A 300 3.81 14.83 6.05
C ARG A 300 2.89 14.61 4.84
N ALA A 301 2.14 13.52 4.80
CA ALA A 301 1.29 13.20 3.66
C ALA A 301 0.03 12.44 4.08
N VAL A 302 -1.02 12.58 3.27
CA VAL A 302 -2.26 11.84 3.42
C VAL A 302 -2.08 10.42 2.87
N SER A 303 -2.65 9.44 3.56
CA SER A 303 -2.70 8.03 3.18
C SER A 303 -4.11 7.47 3.36
N ASN A 304 -4.28 6.18 3.07
CA ASN A 304 -5.45 5.42 3.45
C ASN A 304 -5.47 5.14 4.96
N GLU A 305 -6.65 4.90 5.50
CA GLU A 305 -6.82 4.51 6.90
C GLU A 305 -6.40 3.05 7.15
N GLY A 306 -6.23 2.27 6.12
CA GLY A 306 -5.81 0.89 6.16
C GLY A 306 -6.02 0.22 4.80
N ILE A 307 -5.60 -1.03 4.68
CA ILE A 307 -5.75 -1.82 3.46
C ILE A 307 -6.31 -3.18 3.84
N LEU A 308 -7.25 -3.67 3.06
CA LEU A 308 -7.74 -5.05 3.10
C LEU A 308 -7.35 -5.74 1.81
N THR A 309 -6.78 -6.94 1.90
CA THR A 309 -6.63 -7.83 0.75
C THR A 309 -7.72 -8.90 0.84
N LEU A 310 -8.67 -8.83 -0.08
CA LEU A 310 -9.84 -9.70 -0.14
C LEU A 310 -9.83 -10.45 -1.48
N ASP A 311 -9.85 -11.80 -1.43
CA ASP A 311 -9.79 -12.67 -2.63
C ASP A 311 -8.66 -12.24 -3.60
N GLY A 312 -7.45 -11.99 -3.06
CA GLY A 312 -6.26 -11.60 -3.81
C GLY A 312 -6.23 -10.15 -4.31
N LYS A 313 -7.21 -9.30 -3.96
CA LYS A 313 -7.30 -7.91 -4.42
C LYS A 313 -7.23 -6.92 -3.26
N ASN A 314 -6.43 -5.86 -3.44
CA ASN A 314 -6.26 -4.82 -2.42
C ASN A 314 -7.35 -3.75 -2.51
N TYR A 315 -7.89 -3.39 -1.34
CA TYR A 315 -8.87 -2.34 -1.16
C TYR A 315 -8.42 -1.39 -0.07
N SER A 316 -8.40 -0.10 -0.37
CA SER A 316 -8.10 0.94 0.62
C SER A 316 -9.30 1.19 1.53
N LEU A 317 -9.07 1.33 2.83
CA LEU A 317 -10.07 1.86 3.75
C LEU A 317 -9.96 3.39 3.72
N GLY A 318 -10.93 4.06 3.11
CA GLY A 318 -10.83 5.50 2.93
C GLY A 318 -9.63 5.93 2.09
N GLY A 319 -9.05 7.08 2.43
CA GLY A 319 -7.86 7.65 1.80
C GLY A 319 -8.17 8.60 0.66
N LEU A 320 -7.21 9.49 0.39
CA LEU A 320 -7.25 10.48 -0.68
C LEU A 320 -5.95 10.46 -1.48
N ASP A 321 -6.08 10.58 -2.78
CA ASP A 321 -4.99 10.64 -3.76
C ASP A 321 -4.90 12.02 -4.42
N GLY A 322 -3.79 12.27 -5.12
CA GLY A 322 -3.57 13.53 -5.82
C GLY A 322 -2.88 14.60 -4.99
N GLN A 323 -2.19 14.23 -3.89
CA GLN A 323 -1.32 15.17 -3.18
C GLN A 323 -0.16 15.59 -4.08
N PRO A 324 0.08 16.90 -4.31
CA PRO A 324 1.12 17.36 -5.23
C PRO A 324 2.55 17.13 -4.74
N GLU A 325 2.77 17.12 -3.42
CA GLU A 325 4.07 17.03 -2.78
C GLU A 325 3.94 16.16 -1.51
N PHE A 326 4.81 15.18 -1.34
CA PHE A 326 4.72 14.22 -0.24
C PHE A 326 5.65 14.53 0.94
N GLY A 327 6.43 15.59 0.87
CA GLY A 327 7.26 16.08 1.98
C GLY A 327 6.46 16.84 3.04
N TYR A 328 5.30 17.38 2.69
CA TYR A 328 4.39 18.12 3.58
C TYR A 328 2.98 18.18 3.02
N THR A 329 1.98 18.48 3.86
CA THR A 329 0.59 18.62 3.44
C THR A 329 0.11 20.07 3.60
N GLN A 330 -0.65 20.56 2.63
CA GLN A 330 -1.34 21.84 2.72
C GLN A 330 -2.86 21.65 2.64
N TYR A 331 -3.61 22.26 3.55
CA TYR A 331 -5.08 22.14 3.59
C TYR A 331 -5.76 22.54 2.27
N LYS A 332 -5.19 23.50 1.53
CA LYS A 332 -5.73 23.93 0.22
C LYS A 332 -5.67 22.82 -0.86
N TRP A 333 -4.84 21.78 -0.67
CA TRP A 333 -4.77 20.67 -1.60
C TRP A 333 -5.89 19.67 -1.38
N LEU A 334 -6.33 19.50 -0.11
CA LEU A 334 -7.32 18.50 0.29
C LEU A 334 -8.65 18.64 -0.47
N ASP A 335 -9.04 19.86 -0.86
CA ASP A 335 -10.27 20.12 -1.60
C ASP A 335 -10.20 19.67 -3.08
N ARG A 336 -9.01 19.32 -3.57
CA ARG A 336 -8.77 18.87 -4.94
C ARG A 336 -8.33 17.41 -5.01
N MET A 337 -8.13 16.79 -3.88
CA MET A 337 -7.77 15.38 -3.81
C MET A 337 -9.01 14.52 -4.04
N GLU A 338 -8.79 13.37 -4.66
CA GLU A 338 -9.84 12.42 -5.00
C GLU A 338 -9.70 11.16 -4.14
N PRO A 339 -10.77 10.40 -3.93
CA PRO A 339 -10.68 9.13 -3.24
C PRO A 339 -9.86 8.12 -4.07
N PHE A 340 -9.13 7.22 -3.42
CA PHE A 340 -8.54 6.09 -4.13
C PHE A 340 -9.59 5.27 -4.88
N ALA A 341 -9.27 4.81 -6.09
CA ALA A 341 -10.21 4.12 -6.97
C ALA A 341 -10.87 2.89 -6.32
N ASN A 342 -10.06 2.03 -5.68
CA ASN A 342 -10.54 0.81 -5.01
C ASN A 342 -10.76 1.03 -3.51
N SER A 343 -11.35 2.16 -3.11
CA SER A 343 -11.51 2.42 -1.69
C SER A 343 -12.93 2.19 -1.19
N PHE A 344 -13.01 1.65 0.02
CA PHE A 344 -14.21 1.75 0.82
C PHE A 344 -14.55 3.21 1.09
N ARG A 345 -15.82 3.55 1.03
CA ARG A 345 -16.34 4.91 1.17
C ARG A 345 -17.00 5.11 2.51
N VAL A 346 -16.69 6.22 3.18
CA VAL A 346 -17.41 6.58 4.40
C VAL A 346 -18.87 6.90 4.06
N ILE A 347 -19.78 6.25 4.77
CA ILE A 347 -21.23 6.46 4.61
C ILE A 347 -21.90 6.96 5.89
N ASP A 348 -21.28 6.78 7.05
CA ASP A 348 -21.79 7.26 8.34
C ASP A 348 -20.68 7.34 9.38
N PHE A 349 -20.97 8.03 10.51
CA PHE A 349 -20.15 7.97 11.71
C PHE A 349 -20.98 8.01 12.98
N ARG A 350 -20.38 7.52 14.07
CA ARG A 350 -20.97 7.52 15.40
C ARG A 350 -19.94 7.92 16.44
N ILE A 351 -20.38 8.68 17.43
CA ILE A 351 -19.62 9.03 18.63
C ILE A 351 -20.26 8.34 19.83
N SER A 352 -19.45 7.72 20.68
CA SER A 352 -19.88 7.06 21.90
C SER A 352 -18.83 7.21 23.01
N GLU A 353 -19.21 6.85 24.23
CA GLU A 353 -18.24 6.61 25.30
C GLU A 353 -17.44 5.34 24.97
N ILE A 354 -16.20 5.24 25.51
CA ILE A 354 -15.38 4.05 25.35
C ILE A 354 -16.02 2.88 26.11
N THR A 355 -16.15 1.75 25.43
CA THR A 355 -16.54 0.47 26.05
C THR A 355 -15.34 -0.47 26.06
N PRO A 356 -15.09 -1.17 27.18
CA PRO A 356 -14.00 -2.15 27.24
C PRO A 356 -14.19 -3.23 26.18
N ARG A 357 -13.20 -3.41 25.29
CA ARG A 357 -13.19 -4.46 24.27
C ARG A 357 -12.79 -5.82 24.85
N ILE A 358 -11.94 -5.79 25.85
CA ILE A 358 -11.40 -6.99 26.52
C ILE A 358 -12.00 -7.11 27.90
N ASN A 359 -12.52 -8.28 28.22
CA ASN A 359 -13.03 -8.57 29.58
C ASN A 359 -11.84 -8.89 30.50
N TRP A 360 -11.11 -7.85 30.88
CA TRP A 360 -9.93 -7.99 31.71
C TRP A 360 -10.31 -8.35 33.18
N LYS A 361 -9.67 -9.38 33.72
CA LYS A 361 -9.78 -9.76 35.11
C LYS A 361 -8.57 -9.25 35.89
N SER A 362 -8.81 -8.36 36.84
CA SER A 362 -7.76 -7.83 37.68
C SER A 362 -7.08 -8.97 38.47
N ARG A 363 -5.76 -8.95 38.56
CA ARG A 363 -4.97 -9.88 39.33
C ARG A 363 -4.67 -9.30 40.72
N ARG A 364 -4.31 -10.17 41.68
CA ARG A 364 -4.08 -9.78 43.10
C ARG A 364 -3.06 -8.67 43.32
N TRP A 365 -2.13 -8.48 42.37
CA TRP A 365 -1.13 -7.43 42.44
C TRP A 365 -1.56 -6.13 41.77
N ALA A 366 -2.72 -6.08 41.12
CA ALA A 366 -3.25 -4.83 40.58
C ALA A 366 -3.75 -3.96 41.72
N LEU A 367 -3.29 -2.72 41.77
CA LEU A 367 -3.68 -1.75 42.81
C LEU A 367 -5.16 -1.36 42.67
N GLU A 368 -5.71 -1.31 41.47
CA GLU A 368 -7.11 -1.02 41.21
C GLU A 368 -7.85 -2.24 40.68
N LYS A 369 -8.96 -2.57 41.33
CA LYS A 369 -9.72 -3.78 41.00
C LYS A 369 -10.52 -3.70 39.73
N LYS A 370 -10.93 -2.52 39.30
CA LYS A 370 -11.65 -2.29 38.04
C LYS A 370 -11.68 -0.81 37.71
N ARG A 371 -10.97 -0.39 36.66
CA ARG A 371 -11.11 0.93 36.09
C ARG A 371 -11.61 0.77 34.65
N ASN A 372 -12.81 1.23 34.36
CA ASN A 372 -13.24 1.34 32.99
C ASN A 372 -12.52 2.56 32.39
N PRO A 373 -11.87 2.42 31.25
CA PRO A 373 -11.27 3.57 30.58
C PRO A 373 -12.37 4.57 30.23
N SER A 374 -12.13 5.85 30.50
CA SER A 374 -13.00 6.95 30.08
C SER A 374 -12.41 7.64 28.83
N GLY A 375 -13.26 8.22 28.03
CA GLY A 375 -12.86 8.89 26.80
C GLY A 375 -13.93 8.83 25.73
N LYS A 376 -13.59 9.16 24.51
CA LYS A 376 -14.52 9.12 23.37
C LYS A 376 -14.07 8.11 22.34
N GLN A 377 -15.05 7.40 21.79
CA GLN A 377 -14.89 6.52 20.65
C GLN A 377 -15.59 7.13 19.45
N LEU A 378 -14.85 7.34 18.38
CA LEU A 378 -15.33 7.76 17.07
C LEU A 378 -15.29 6.54 16.15
N THR A 379 -16.44 6.19 15.58
CA THR A 379 -16.57 5.03 14.67
C THR A 379 -17.06 5.52 13.34
N PHE A 380 -16.30 5.24 12.27
CA PHE A 380 -16.73 5.47 10.90
C PHE A 380 -17.28 4.17 10.31
N LEU A 381 -18.38 4.27 9.56
CA LEU A 381 -18.92 3.15 8.79
C LEU A 381 -18.55 3.37 7.32
N LEU A 382 -17.85 2.41 6.75
CA LEU A 382 -17.45 2.42 5.35
C LEU A 382 -18.18 1.31 4.60
N GLU A 383 -18.53 1.58 3.34
CA GLU A 383 -19.12 0.60 2.42
C GLU A 383 -18.14 0.28 1.30
N GLY A 384 -18.08 -0.98 0.89
CA GLY A 384 -17.22 -1.45 -0.18
C GLY A 384 -17.59 -0.86 -1.55
N PRO A 385 -16.65 -0.86 -2.52
CA PRO A 385 -16.95 -0.51 -3.90
C PRO A 385 -17.98 -1.47 -4.50
N ASP A 386 -18.49 -1.18 -5.70
CA ASP A 386 -19.60 -1.91 -6.32
C ASP A 386 -19.41 -3.44 -6.37
N GLU A 387 -18.18 -3.89 -6.61
CA GLU A 387 -17.83 -5.32 -6.62
C GLU A 387 -17.87 -5.97 -5.23
N LEU A 388 -17.77 -5.18 -4.17
CA LEU A 388 -17.90 -5.60 -2.77
C LEU A 388 -19.16 -5.03 -2.12
N LYS A 389 -20.20 -4.75 -2.92
CA LYS A 389 -21.47 -4.29 -2.39
C LYS A 389 -22.04 -5.28 -1.39
N GLY A 390 -22.27 -4.81 -0.16
CA GLY A 390 -22.66 -5.66 0.96
C GLY A 390 -21.52 -5.97 1.93
N VAL A 391 -20.27 -5.61 1.62
CA VAL A 391 -19.19 -5.57 2.60
C VAL A 391 -19.16 -4.22 3.26
N LYS A 392 -19.19 -4.19 4.59
CA LYS A 392 -19.08 -2.97 5.38
C LYS A 392 -17.94 -3.10 6.37
N VAL A 393 -17.24 -1.98 6.59
CA VAL A 393 -16.16 -1.89 7.58
C VAL A 393 -16.52 -0.81 8.58
N LYS A 394 -16.50 -1.17 9.87
CA LYS A 394 -16.56 -0.20 10.96
C LYS A 394 -15.13 0.06 11.43
N LEU A 395 -14.69 1.28 11.25
CA LEU A 395 -13.37 1.73 11.65
C LEU A 395 -13.49 2.57 12.92
N HIS A 396 -12.85 2.11 13.99
CA HIS A 396 -12.99 2.67 15.33
C HIS A 396 -11.71 3.36 15.76
N TYR A 397 -11.87 4.52 16.38
CA TYR A 397 -10.82 5.29 17.05
C TYR A 397 -11.28 5.63 18.47
N ALA A 398 -10.53 5.21 19.48
CA ALA A 398 -10.79 5.56 20.87
C ALA A 398 -9.67 6.43 21.42
N LEU A 399 -10.01 7.60 21.93
CA LEU A 399 -9.10 8.52 22.60
C LEU A 399 -9.42 8.58 24.08
N TYR A 400 -8.43 8.32 24.91
CA TYR A 400 -8.60 8.19 26.36
C TYR A 400 -8.46 9.52 27.08
N ASP A 401 -9.25 9.70 28.14
CA ASP A 401 -9.11 10.84 29.05
C ASP A 401 -7.77 10.76 29.81
N GLY A 402 -7.05 11.88 29.87
CA GLY A 402 -5.82 12.00 30.62
C GLY A 402 -4.58 11.33 30.00
N LEU A 403 -4.70 10.75 28.80
CA LEU A 403 -3.62 10.03 28.14
C LEU A 403 -3.49 10.45 26.67
N PRO A 404 -2.29 10.73 26.17
CA PRO A 404 -2.06 10.99 24.75
C PRO A 404 -2.00 9.66 23.96
N CYS A 405 -3.06 8.87 24.02
CA CYS A 405 -3.14 7.53 23.46
C CYS A 405 -4.42 7.34 22.66
N ILE A 406 -4.28 6.89 21.42
CA ILE A 406 -5.38 6.58 20.49
C ILE A 406 -5.32 5.08 20.17
N SER A 407 -6.41 4.35 20.46
CA SER A 407 -6.58 2.97 19.98
C SER A 407 -7.36 2.96 18.67
N LYS A 408 -6.94 2.09 17.76
CA LYS A 408 -7.61 1.88 16.47
C LYS A 408 -7.88 0.41 16.23
N TRP A 409 -9.06 0.09 15.72
CA TRP A 409 -9.43 -1.26 15.28
C TRP A 409 -10.55 -1.18 14.25
N PHE A 410 -10.85 -2.28 13.58
CA PHE A 410 -11.99 -2.36 12.67
C PHE A 410 -12.74 -3.69 12.79
N GLU A 411 -13.98 -3.68 12.30
CA GLU A 411 -14.85 -4.84 12.16
C GLU A 411 -15.27 -4.92 10.69
N ILE A 412 -15.16 -6.10 10.08
CA ILE A 412 -15.63 -6.35 8.72
C ILE A 412 -16.92 -7.15 8.80
N GLU A 413 -17.97 -6.64 8.18
CA GLU A 413 -19.26 -7.30 8.03
C GLU A 413 -19.46 -7.70 6.57
N ASN A 414 -19.70 -8.99 6.31
CA ASN A 414 -19.95 -9.51 4.97
C ASN A 414 -21.42 -9.89 4.81
N ARG A 415 -22.11 -9.21 3.90
CA ARG A 415 -23.50 -9.50 3.48
C ARG A 415 -23.63 -9.65 1.97
N THR A 416 -22.59 -10.10 1.29
CA THR A 416 -22.58 -10.26 -0.16
C THR A 416 -23.36 -11.46 -0.66
N GLY A 417 -23.67 -12.43 0.20
CA GLY A 417 -24.26 -13.72 -0.18
C GLY A 417 -23.25 -14.85 -0.38
N ALA A 418 -21.95 -14.55 -0.36
CA ALA A 418 -20.86 -15.51 -0.48
C ALA A 418 -19.79 -15.27 0.59
N ASP A 419 -19.00 -16.28 0.91
CA ASP A 419 -17.84 -16.13 1.76
C ASP A 419 -16.73 -15.38 1.00
N ILE A 420 -15.90 -14.62 1.72
CA ILE A 420 -14.80 -13.85 1.17
C ILE A 420 -13.53 -14.24 1.93
N ASN A 421 -12.43 -14.50 1.23
CA ASN A 421 -11.14 -14.73 1.88
C ASN A 421 -10.54 -13.39 2.29
N LEU A 422 -10.07 -13.31 3.53
CA LEU A 422 -9.25 -12.22 4.02
C LEU A 422 -7.80 -12.67 3.99
N ASP A 423 -7.08 -12.29 2.93
CA ASP A 423 -5.71 -12.75 2.70
C ASP A 423 -4.69 -12.00 3.56
N SER A 424 -4.89 -10.70 3.72
CA SER A 424 -4.07 -9.85 4.60
C SER A 424 -4.76 -8.53 4.90
N PHE A 425 -4.22 -7.80 5.87
CA PHE A 425 -4.64 -6.43 6.13
C PHE A 425 -3.54 -5.57 6.71
N VAL A 426 -3.62 -4.26 6.43
CA VAL A 426 -2.88 -3.18 7.09
C VAL A 426 -3.90 -2.40 7.90
N LEU A 427 -3.74 -2.38 9.22
CA LEU A 427 -4.69 -1.70 10.10
C LEU A 427 -4.44 -0.19 10.16
N GLU A 428 -3.20 0.24 10.06
CA GLU A 428 -2.81 1.65 10.05
C GLU A 428 -1.74 1.89 9.00
N GLN A 429 -1.86 2.98 8.25
CA GLN A 429 -0.83 3.45 7.34
C GLN A 429 -0.68 4.96 7.50
N LEU A 430 0.48 5.41 7.98
CA LEU A 430 0.77 6.81 8.23
C LEU A 430 2.06 7.24 7.54
N ALA A 431 1.99 8.28 6.72
CA ALA A 431 3.15 8.96 6.17
C ALA A 431 3.65 9.99 7.19
N MET A 432 4.57 9.56 8.04
CA MET A 432 5.06 10.35 9.17
C MET A 432 6.09 11.37 8.73
N ALA A 433 6.13 12.51 9.43
CA ALA A 433 7.22 13.47 9.30
C ALA A 433 8.50 12.87 9.89
N GLU A 434 9.58 12.89 9.14
CA GLU A 434 10.88 12.47 9.62
C GLU A 434 11.43 13.49 10.63
N PRO A 435 12.07 13.03 11.73
CA PRO A 435 12.61 13.94 12.74
C PRO A 435 13.90 14.65 12.29
N GLU A 436 14.56 14.16 11.24
CA GLU A 436 15.78 14.72 10.67
C GLU A 436 15.67 14.83 9.16
N SER A 437 16.41 15.80 8.58
CA SER A 437 16.49 15.93 7.14
C SER A 437 17.07 14.66 6.50
N PRO A 438 16.40 14.06 5.50
CA PRO A 438 16.94 12.89 4.80
C PRO A 438 18.29 13.13 4.13
N VAL A 439 18.65 14.41 3.91
CA VAL A 439 19.94 14.82 3.31
C VAL A 439 21.08 14.65 4.31
N GLU A 440 20.81 14.74 5.61
CA GLU A 440 21.79 14.62 6.68
C GLU A 440 22.04 13.18 7.11
N ALA A 441 21.05 12.31 6.95
CA ALA A 441 21.16 10.90 7.26
C ALA A 441 21.92 10.16 6.14
N LYS A 442 23.21 9.90 6.36
CA LYS A 442 24.09 9.28 5.36
C LYS A 442 24.06 7.75 5.35
N SER A 443 23.49 7.13 6.37
CA SER A 443 23.36 5.67 6.45
C SER A 443 22.07 5.29 7.18
N PRO A 444 21.53 4.06 6.94
CA PRO A 444 20.32 3.60 7.60
C PRO A 444 20.37 3.61 9.13
N GLU A 445 21.57 3.47 9.72
CA GLU A 445 21.76 3.49 11.17
C GLU A 445 21.56 4.89 11.77
N MET A 446 21.64 5.93 10.95
CA MET A 446 21.40 7.32 11.36
C MET A 446 19.92 7.70 11.28
N PHE A 447 19.08 6.89 10.65
CA PHE A 447 17.66 7.18 10.51
C PHE A 447 16.96 7.05 11.87
N ARG A 448 16.38 8.17 12.32
CA ARG A 448 15.54 8.19 13.52
C ARG A 448 14.09 8.00 13.13
N LYS A 449 13.39 7.19 13.90
CA LYS A 449 11.95 7.05 13.76
C LYS A 449 11.26 8.30 14.34
N PRO A 450 10.10 8.69 13.79
CA PRO A 450 9.21 9.66 14.41
C PRO A 450 8.89 9.29 15.87
N ASN A 451 8.63 10.31 16.69
CA ASN A 451 8.34 10.14 18.12
C ASN A 451 6.89 9.63 18.34
N ILE A 452 6.65 8.41 17.89
CA ILE A 452 5.39 7.69 18.11
C ILE A 452 5.70 6.29 18.63
N HIS A 453 4.99 5.86 19.66
CA HIS A 453 5.05 4.49 20.15
C HIS A 453 3.82 3.73 19.65
N VAL A 454 4.03 2.56 19.08
CA VAL A 454 2.98 1.71 18.52
C VAL A 454 3.04 0.34 19.17
N GLU A 455 1.90 -0.10 19.68
CA GLU A 455 1.71 -1.46 20.20
C GLU A 455 0.50 -2.10 19.55
N SER A 456 0.44 -3.42 19.53
CA SER A 456 -0.70 -4.19 19.05
C SER A 456 -1.16 -5.21 20.07
N ASP A 457 -2.44 -5.58 20.04
CA ASP A 457 -3.00 -6.70 20.83
C ASP A 457 -2.33 -8.03 20.45
N TRP A 458 -1.67 -8.07 19.31
CA TRP A 458 -0.84 -9.19 18.86
C TRP A 458 0.55 -9.12 19.50
N GLY A 459 0.60 -9.12 20.82
CA GLY A 459 1.84 -9.13 21.61
C GLY A 459 2.41 -10.53 21.79
N PHE A 460 2.32 -11.42 20.78
CA PHE A 460 2.53 -12.83 21.02
C PHE A 460 3.95 -13.31 20.71
N LEU A 461 4.72 -13.55 21.79
CA LEU A 461 5.68 -14.65 21.92
C LEU A 461 6.98 -14.60 21.12
N GLY A 462 7.64 -13.48 21.06
CA GLY A 462 9.07 -13.58 20.83
C GLY A 462 9.84 -13.39 22.15
N PHE A 463 10.28 -14.45 22.77
CA PHE A 463 11.32 -14.35 23.83
C PHE A 463 12.64 -13.84 23.27
N ILE A 464 12.78 -13.77 21.95
CA ILE A 464 13.96 -13.30 21.24
C ILE A 464 13.46 -12.32 20.17
N GLU A 465 13.97 -11.09 20.17
CA GLU A 465 13.60 -10.03 19.22
C GLU A 465 13.65 -10.46 17.75
N LYS A 466 14.59 -11.35 17.41
CA LYS A 466 14.77 -11.87 16.03
C LYS A 466 13.63 -12.78 15.54
N ILE A 467 12.87 -13.37 16.45
CA ILE A 467 11.78 -14.31 16.11
C ILE A 467 10.40 -13.77 16.49
N ALA A 468 10.34 -12.58 17.11
CA ALA A 468 9.08 -11.89 17.37
C ALA A 468 8.48 -11.40 16.05
N ASP A 469 7.20 -11.71 15.83
CA ASP A 469 6.48 -11.10 14.72
C ASP A 469 6.29 -9.62 15.03
N LYS A 470 6.96 -8.79 14.27
CA LYS A 470 6.79 -7.34 14.38
C LYS A 470 5.51 -6.95 13.66
N THR A 471 4.65 -6.22 14.34
CA THR A 471 3.43 -5.66 13.75
C THR A 471 3.67 -4.26 13.18
N GLU A 472 4.65 -3.56 13.72
CA GLU A 472 5.08 -2.23 13.31
C GLU A 472 6.17 -2.33 12.23
N HIS A 473 5.87 -1.81 11.04
CA HIS A 473 6.80 -1.79 9.90
C HIS A 473 7.07 -0.35 9.49
N TRP A 474 8.34 0.03 9.47
CA TRP A 474 8.81 1.31 8.99
C TRP A 474 9.50 1.12 7.66
N ASN A 475 8.97 1.76 6.62
CA ASN A 475 9.46 1.64 5.26
C ASN A 475 9.75 3.04 4.68
N PRO A 476 10.65 3.16 3.69
CA PRO A 476 10.68 4.34 2.84
C PRO A 476 9.34 4.51 2.14
N ASP A 477 8.84 5.75 2.03
CA ASP A 477 7.67 6.02 1.24
C ASP A 477 8.07 6.27 -0.22
N PRO A 478 7.66 5.42 -1.17
CA PRO A 478 8.06 5.56 -2.57
C PRO A 478 7.52 6.85 -3.23
N ARG A 479 6.51 7.47 -2.64
CA ARG A 479 5.95 8.75 -3.09
C ARG A 479 6.80 9.95 -2.66
N TYR A 480 7.64 9.78 -1.62
CA TYR A 480 8.50 10.83 -1.09
C TYR A 480 9.85 10.82 -1.81
N THR A 481 10.01 11.73 -2.75
CA THR A 481 11.22 11.87 -3.56
C THR A 481 11.91 13.20 -3.29
N SER A 482 13.22 13.23 -3.53
CA SER A 482 13.97 14.49 -3.53
C SER A 482 13.57 15.37 -4.72
N GLN A 483 13.97 16.65 -4.71
CA GLN A 483 13.76 17.58 -5.82
C GLN A 483 14.36 17.09 -7.15
N CYS A 484 15.31 16.15 -7.09
CA CYS A 484 15.91 15.50 -8.27
C CYS A 484 15.22 14.18 -8.64
N ASN A 485 14.03 13.89 -8.09
CA ASN A 485 13.26 12.66 -8.31
C ASN A 485 13.98 11.37 -7.84
N TYR A 486 14.89 11.45 -6.88
CA TYR A 486 15.46 10.27 -6.22
C TYR A 486 14.58 9.87 -5.04
N PRO A 487 14.25 8.56 -4.91
CA PRO A 487 13.55 8.05 -3.74
C PRO A 487 14.35 8.35 -2.47
N LEU A 488 13.67 8.85 -1.44
CA LEU A 488 14.28 9.05 -0.13
C LEU A 488 14.19 7.72 0.65
N LEU A 489 15.33 7.28 1.17
CA LEU A 489 15.44 5.99 1.85
C LEU A 489 15.07 6.05 3.35
N THR A 490 14.73 7.23 3.85
CA THR A 490 14.33 7.40 5.25
C THR A 490 13.04 6.61 5.53
N PRO A 491 13.04 5.73 6.54
CA PRO A 491 11.86 4.93 6.87
C PRO A 491 10.82 5.78 7.61
N CYS A 492 9.99 6.48 6.86
CA CYS A 492 8.97 7.42 7.36
C CYS A 492 7.52 7.01 7.02
N LEU A 493 7.32 5.89 6.34
CA LEU A 493 6.01 5.28 6.17
C LEU A 493 5.82 4.19 7.24
N LEU A 494 4.95 4.47 8.21
CA LEU A 494 4.53 3.50 9.21
C LEU A 494 3.38 2.67 8.67
N GLU A 495 3.53 1.36 8.72
CA GLU A 495 2.46 0.41 8.47
C GLU A 495 2.33 -0.54 9.66
N VAL A 496 1.10 -0.73 10.13
CA VAL A 496 0.79 -1.70 11.18
C VAL A 496 0.06 -2.87 10.54
N LYS A 497 0.75 -4.01 10.47
CA LYS A 497 0.28 -5.26 9.87
C LYS A 497 0.24 -6.35 10.93
N LEU A 498 -0.77 -7.21 10.86
CA LEU A 498 -0.80 -8.42 11.67
C LEU A 498 -0.50 -9.63 10.80
N PRO A 499 0.24 -10.61 11.30
CA PRO A 499 0.38 -11.88 10.63
C PRO A 499 -0.99 -12.57 10.60
N MET A 500 -1.39 -13.00 9.40
CA MET A 500 -2.63 -13.75 9.17
C MET A 500 -2.32 -15.24 9.20
N GLY A 501 -3.25 -16.03 9.74
CA GLY A 501 -3.26 -17.47 9.54
C GLY A 501 -3.65 -17.80 8.09
N PRO A 502 -3.30 -18.98 7.58
CA PRO A 502 -3.82 -19.45 6.31
C PRO A 502 -5.34 -19.66 6.41
N ASP A 503 -6.05 -19.36 5.33
CA ASP A 503 -7.49 -19.63 5.16
C ASP A 503 -8.45 -18.85 6.09
N GLU A 504 -8.12 -17.63 6.50
CA GLU A 504 -9.08 -16.81 7.22
C GLU A 504 -10.20 -16.32 6.30
N ARG A 505 -11.44 -16.70 6.64
CA ARG A 505 -12.64 -16.37 5.85
C ARG A 505 -13.60 -15.50 6.63
N ILE A 506 -14.17 -14.53 5.94
CA ILE A 506 -15.29 -13.74 6.43
C ILE A 506 -16.56 -14.37 5.88
N CYS A 507 -17.21 -15.21 6.69
CA CYS A 507 -18.43 -15.89 6.28
C CYS A 507 -19.53 -14.90 5.94
N ASN A 508 -20.41 -15.26 5.00
CA ASN A 508 -21.60 -14.47 4.71
C ASN A 508 -22.49 -14.34 5.97
N GLY A 509 -22.86 -13.11 6.30
CA GLY A 509 -23.55 -12.78 7.57
C GLY A 509 -22.63 -12.75 8.79
N GLY A 510 -21.33 -13.00 8.63
CA GLY A 510 -20.33 -12.96 9.70
C GLY A 510 -19.79 -11.57 10.00
N LEU A 511 -19.26 -11.43 11.20
CA LEU A 511 -18.51 -10.26 11.66
C LEU A 511 -17.08 -10.70 12.01
N PHE A 512 -16.09 -10.08 11.40
CA PHE A 512 -14.68 -10.33 11.68
C PHE A 512 -14.08 -9.13 12.42
N PRO A 513 -13.76 -9.25 13.72
CA PRO A 513 -13.14 -8.19 14.49
C PRO A 513 -11.62 -8.22 14.33
N VAL A 514 -11.03 -7.07 14.06
CA VAL A 514 -9.58 -6.87 14.03
C VAL A 514 -9.21 -5.75 14.98
N SER A 515 -8.33 -5.98 15.93
CA SER A 515 -7.99 -4.97 16.93
C SER A 515 -6.49 -4.81 17.17
N ILE A 516 -6.07 -3.54 17.29
CA ILE A 516 -4.75 -3.13 17.76
C ILE A 516 -4.95 -2.09 18.86
N LEU A 517 -4.18 -2.19 19.95
CA LEU A 517 -4.01 -1.13 20.93
C LEU A 517 -2.80 -0.29 20.50
N GLY A 518 -2.98 1.01 20.36
CA GLY A 518 -1.91 1.98 20.12
C GLY A 518 -1.86 2.98 21.26
#